data_37bd6bc24edd8c5b76c23364ca41ea4e
#
_entry.id   37bd6bc24edd8c5b76c23364ca41ea4e
#
_cell.length_a   1.000
_cell.length_b   1.000
_cell.length_c   1.000
_cell.angle_alpha   90.00
_cell.angle_beta   90.00
_cell.angle_gamma   90.00
#
_symmetry.space_group_name_H-M   'P 1'
#
loop_
_entity.id
_entity.type
_entity.pdbx_description
1 polymer ?
#
loop_
_entity_poly.entity_id
_entity_poly.type
_entity_poly.pdbx_seq_one_letter_code
_entity_poly.pdbx_strand_id
1 'polypeptide(L)'
;MTSADYIHVDIMDGEFVSTKNYDFDDIKLMLDGVSKLLDVHLMVKHPLDYIKDYASLNTKQITFQAEADDDIYETINEIHSYGIKAGLAINPDTPVKQIEKYLDLVDTVLVMSVYPGKGGQKFISETSKKIEELNHYSDLLIEVDGGINKDTIDMASGADMVVSGSYVCESTDYEKAIESLKN
;
A
#
# COMPACT_ATOMS: atom_id res chain seq x y z
N MET A 1 -17.65 6.77 -11.74
CA MET A 1 -16.60 5.83 -11.28
C MET A 1 -15.43 5.99 -12.21
N THR A 2 -14.21 5.98 -11.70
CA THR A 2 -12.99 6.04 -12.50
C THR A 2 -12.52 4.66 -12.92
N SER A 3 -11.55 4.58 -13.84
CA SER A 3 -10.90 3.35 -14.30
C SER A 3 -9.81 2.81 -13.34
N ALA A 4 -9.60 3.44 -12.15
CA ALA A 4 -8.75 2.87 -11.12
C ALA A 4 -9.22 1.47 -10.73
N ASP A 5 -8.32 0.54 -10.43
CA ASP A 5 -8.67 -0.84 -10.09
C ASP A 5 -9.13 -0.94 -8.64
N TYR A 6 -8.49 -0.21 -7.74
CA TYR A 6 -8.77 -0.16 -6.30
C TYR A 6 -8.89 1.27 -5.79
N ILE A 7 -9.40 1.42 -4.57
CA ILE A 7 -9.22 2.61 -3.75
C ILE A 7 -8.19 2.26 -2.69
N HIS A 8 -7.05 2.93 -2.73
CA HIS A 8 -6.03 2.82 -1.70
C HIS A 8 -6.42 3.67 -0.48
N VAL A 9 -6.29 3.09 0.71
CA VAL A 9 -6.69 3.73 1.97
C VAL A 9 -5.54 3.65 2.95
N ASP A 10 -4.87 4.77 3.14
CA ASP A 10 -3.79 4.92 4.13
C ASP A 10 -4.34 5.11 5.54
N ILE A 11 -3.89 4.29 6.50
CA ILE A 11 -4.26 4.35 7.91
C ILE A 11 -3.02 4.69 8.72
N MET A 12 -3.13 5.74 9.52
CA MET A 12 -2.03 6.29 10.32
C MET A 12 -2.47 6.53 11.76
N ASP A 13 -1.74 5.98 12.73
CA ASP A 13 -2.09 6.02 14.15
C ASP A 13 -1.46 7.19 14.93
N GLY A 14 -0.45 7.86 14.35
CA GLY A 14 0.33 8.88 15.03
C GLY A 14 1.44 8.34 15.93
N GLU A 15 1.64 6.99 15.96
CA GLU A 15 2.68 6.32 16.73
C GLU A 15 3.75 5.74 15.80
N PHE A 16 3.36 5.00 14.76
CA PHE A 16 4.28 4.50 13.74
C PHE A 16 4.81 5.65 12.87
N VAL A 17 3.91 6.54 12.46
CA VAL A 17 4.22 7.80 11.78
C VAL A 17 3.70 8.97 12.61
N SER A 18 4.31 10.15 12.50
CA SER A 18 3.89 11.31 13.28
C SER A 18 2.51 11.88 12.92
N THR A 19 1.96 11.47 11.79
CA THR A 19 0.62 11.85 11.33
C THR A 19 -0.40 10.86 11.88
N LYS A 20 -1.51 11.36 12.41
CA LYS A 20 -2.73 10.57 12.64
C LYS A 20 -3.78 11.04 11.66
N ASN A 21 -4.43 10.12 10.99
CA ASN A 21 -5.58 10.44 10.14
C ASN A 21 -6.91 10.05 10.81
N TYR A 22 -7.96 9.85 10.02
CA TYR A 22 -9.31 9.57 10.49
C TYR A 22 -9.41 8.26 11.27
N ASP A 23 -10.30 8.21 12.25
CA ASP A 23 -10.66 6.96 12.93
C ASP A 23 -11.51 6.05 12.01
N PHE A 24 -11.61 4.77 12.37
CA PHE A 24 -12.29 3.75 11.55
C PHE A 24 -13.73 4.14 11.18
N ASP A 25 -14.52 4.67 12.13
CA ASP A 25 -15.91 5.05 11.89
C ASP A 25 -16.04 6.18 10.86
N ASP A 26 -15.11 7.13 10.86
CA ASP A 26 -15.07 8.22 9.87
C ASP A 26 -14.74 7.65 8.48
N ILE A 27 -13.73 6.78 8.38
CA ILE A 27 -13.36 6.13 7.12
C ILE A 27 -14.50 5.28 6.58
N LYS A 28 -15.15 4.50 7.44
CA LYS A 28 -16.32 3.69 7.07
C LYS A 28 -17.46 4.56 6.52
N LEU A 29 -17.70 5.72 7.15
CA LEU A 29 -18.71 6.67 6.67
C LEU A 29 -18.32 7.29 5.32
N MET A 30 -17.03 7.65 5.11
CA MET A 30 -16.54 8.19 3.84
C MET A 30 -16.66 7.18 2.70
N LEU A 31 -16.54 5.89 3.00
CA LEU A 31 -16.61 4.81 2.04
C LEU A 31 -18.05 4.27 1.85
N ASP A 32 -19.05 4.84 2.54
CA ASP A 32 -20.44 4.40 2.39
C ASP A 32 -20.91 4.56 0.94
N GLY A 33 -21.51 3.50 0.39
CA GLY A 33 -21.94 3.44 -1.00
C GLY A 33 -20.82 3.25 -2.03
N VAL A 34 -19.57 3.14 -1.62
CA VAL A 34 -18.43 2.82 -2.49
C VAL A 34 -18.44 1.32 -2.79
N SER A 35 -18.56 0.97 -4.09
CA SER A 35 -18.58 -0.44 -4.55
C SER A 35 -17.21 -0.97 -4.98
N LYS A 36 -16.22 -0.08 -5.17
CA LYS A 36 -14.87 -0.46 -5.57
C LYS A 36 -14.17 -1.18 -4.41
N LEU A 37 -13.36 -2.18 -4.74
CA LEU A 37 -12.55 -2.89 -3.76
C LEU A 37 -11.51 -1.97 -3.13
N LEU A 38 -11.24 -2.18 -1.86
CA LEU A 38 -10.26 -1.43 -1.10
C LEU A 38 -8.94 -2.18 -1.06
N ASP A 39 -7.87 -1.42 -1.15
CA ASP A 39 -6.51 -1.77 -0.82
C ASP A 39 -6.11 -0.93 0.40
N VAL A 40 -5.98 -1.58 1.56
CA VAL A 40 -5.78 -0.90 2.85
C VAL A 40 -4.33 -0.99 3.26
N HIS A 41 -3.70 0.15 3.49
CA HIS A 41 -2.31 0.23 3.94
C HIS A 41 -2.23 0.74 5.39
N LEU A 42 -1.77 -0.13 6.28
CA LEU A 42 -1.64 0.13 7.72
C LEU A 42 -0.24 0.68 8.06
N MET A 43 -0.12 1.98 8.18
CA MET A 43 1.04 2.69 8.72
C MET A 43 0.84 2.89 10.22
N VAL A 44 0.73 1.78 10.96
CA VAL A 44 0.39 1.74 12.38
C VAL A 44 1.39 0.88 13.15
N LYS A 45 1.54 1.15 14.42
CA LYS A 45 2.50 0.46 15.28
C LYS A 45 2.10 -0.98 15.57
N HIS A 46 0.79 -1.22 15.77
CA HIS A 46 0.20 -2.52 16.09
C HIS A 46 -0.86 -2.90 15.06
N PRO A 47 -0.49 -3.44 13.87
CA PRO A 47 -1.44 -3.76 12.80
C PRO A 47 -2.51 -4.78 13.21
N LEU A 48 -2.24 -5.71 14.12
CA LEU A 48 -3.21 -6.68 14.63
C LEU A 48 -4.48 -6.04 15.20
N ASP A 49 -4.36 -4.85 15.80
CA ASP A 49 -5.49 -4.12 16.37
C ASP A 49 -6.47 -3.58 15.32
N TYR A 50 -6.03 -3.47 14.05
CA TYR A 50 -6.78 -2.85 12.95
C TYR A 50 -7.40 -3.85 11.97
N ILE A 51 -6.81 -5.04 11.83
CA ILE A 51 -7.17 -6.01 10.77
C ILE A 51 -8.66 -6.31 10.76
N LYS A 52 -9.25 -6.64 11.91
CA LYS A 52 -10.66 -7.01 12.03
C LYS A 52 -11.60 -5.93 11.50
N ASP A 53 -11.33 -4.68 11.82
CA ASP A 53 -12.16 -3.55 11.43
C ASP A 53 -12.12 -3.35 9.93
N TYR A 54 -10.91 -3.24 9.35
CA TYR A 54 -10.77 -3.04 7.91
C TYR A 54 -11.13 -4.26 7.08
N ALA A 55 -11.00 -5.47 7.62
CA ALA A 55 -11.50 -6.69 6.99
C ALA A 55 -13.04 -6.73 6.89
N SER A 56 -13.75 -5.96 7.73
CA SER A 56 -15.21 -5.84 7.68
C SER A 56 -15.73 -4.99 6.53
N LEU A 57 -14.86 -4.25 5.85
CA LEU A 57 -15.19 -3.43 4.69
C LEU A 57 -15.07 -4.26 3.38
N ASN A 58 -15.28 -3.60 2.23
CA ASN A 58 -15.09 -4.23 0.91
C ASN A 58 -13.60 -4.35 0.55
N THR A 59 -12.80 -4.90 1.47
CA THR A 59 -11.34 -4.94 1.39
C THR A 59 -10.86 -6.15 0.60
N LYS A 60 -10.00 -5.91 -0.37
CA LYS A 60 -9.34 -6.95 -1.18
C LYS A 60 -8.01 -7.35 -0.58
N GLN A 61 -7.27 -6.38 -0.04
CA GLN A 61 -5.93 -6.52 0.48
C GLN A 61 -5.74 -5.64 1.71
N ILE A 62 -5.01 -6.15 2.68
CA ILE A 62 -4.48 -5.36 3.81
C ILE A 62 -2.96 -5.49 3.79
N THR A 63 -2.30 -4.37 3.66
CA THR A 63 -0.84 -4.25 3.67
C THR A 63 -0.40 -3.58 4.97
N PHE A 64 0.61 -4.12 5.64
CA PHE A 64 1.18 -3.56 6.87
C PHE A 64 2.69 -3.39 6.74
N GLN A 65 3.27 -2.50 7.55
CA GLN A 65 4.70 -2.21 7.52
C GLN A 65 5.52 -3.32 8.18
N ALA A 66 6.58 -3.77 7.51
CA ALA A 66 7.52 -4.75 8.06
C ALA A 66 8.25 -4.24 9.32
N GLU A 67 8.26 -2.93 9.51
CA GLU A 67 8.87 -2.23 10.65
C GLU A 67 7.89 -2.02 11.83
N ALA A 68 6.64 -2.52 11.72
CA ALA A 68 5.67 -2.49 12.81
C ALA A 68 6.10 -3.37 14.00
N ASP A 69 5.53 -3.14 15.17
CA ASP A 69 5.95 -3.82 16.42
C ASP A 69 5.39 -5.25 16.54
N ASP A 70 4.32 -5.61 15.80
CA ASP A 70 3.73 -6.94 15.87
C ASP A 70 4.55 -7.99 15.09
N ASP A 71 4.36 -9.27 15.46
CA ASP A 71 4.99 -10.37 14.72
C ASP A 71 4.44 -10.47 13.29
N ILE A 72 5.33 -10.41 12.31
CA ILE A 72 4.95 -10.41 10.88
C ILE A 72 4.19 -11.69 10.51
N TYR A 73 4.63 -12.85 11.03
CA TYR A 73 3.99 -14.13 10.71
C TYR A 73 2.57 -14.20 11.29
N GLU A 74 2.36 -13.74 12.52
CA GLU A 74 1.06 -13.67 13.16
C GLU A 74 0.14 -12.72 12.40
N THR A 75 0.64 -11.55 12.01
CA THR A 75 -0.12 -10.54 11.25
C THR A 75 -0.58 -11.06 9.89
N ILE A 76 0.30 -11.75 9.13
CA ILE A 76 -0.05 -12.39 7.85
C ILE A 76 -1.18 -13.40 8.05
N ASN A 77 -1.04 -14.30 9.04
CA ASN A 77 -2.05 -15.32 9.30
C ASN A 77 -3.40 -14.71 9.72
N GLU A 78 -3.38 -13.66 10.53
CA GLU A 78 -4.62 -12.97 10.92
C GLU A 78 -5.32 -12.38 9.69
N ILE A 79 -4.62 -11.70 8.79
CA ILE A 79 -5.21 -11.17 7.54
C ILE A 79 -5.80 -12.31 6.70
N HIS A 80 -5.05 -13.38 6.49
CA HIS A 80 -5.51 -14.53 5.72
C HIS A 80 -6.72 -15.23 6.35
N SER A 81 -6.87 -15.18 7.68
CA SER A 81 -8.02 -15.76 8.38
C SER A 81 -9.36 -15.15 7.95
N TYR A 82 -9.35 -13.91 7.45
CA TYR A 82 -10.53 -13.23 6.89
C TYR A 82 -10.71 -13.49 5.37
N GLY A 83 -9.86 -14.31 4.75
CA GLY A 83 -9.92 -14.56 3.29
C GLY A 83 -9.47 -13.37 2.44
N ILE A 84 -8.69 -12.45 3.03
CA ILE A 84 -8.16 -11.22 2.41
C ILE A 84 -6.69 -11.44 2.09
N LYS A 85 -6.19 -10.82 1.02
CA LYS A 85 -4.78 -10.84 0.65
C LYS A 85 -3.93 -10.08 1.67
N ALA A 86 -2.79 -10.68 2.05
CA ALA A 86 -1.81 -10.05 2.92
C ALA A 86 -0.69 -9.38 2.11
N GLY A 87 -0.49 -8.09 2.32
CA GLY A 87 0.63 -7.32 1.80
C GLY A 87 1.64 -6.98 2.89
N LEU A 88 2.92 -6.94 2.54
CA LEU A 88 4.00 -6.50 3.42
C LEU A 88 4.71 -5.30 2.82
N ALA A 89 4.65 -4.16 3.50
CA ALA A 89 5.30 -2.92 3.06
C ALA A 89 6.71 -2.81 3.63
N ILE A 90 7.62 -2.25 2.85
CA ILE A 90 9.00 -1.93 3.27
C ILE A 90 9.33 -0.47 3.01
N ASN A 91 9.90 0.19 4.01
CA ASN A 91 10.40 1.56 3.93
C ASN A 91 11.53 1.70 2.89
N PRO A 92 11.83 2.91 2.40
CA PRO A 92 12.95 3.14 1.47
C PRO A 92 14.28 2.57 1.97
N ASP A 93 14.55 2.62 3.27
CA ASP A 93 15.79 2.13 3.87
C ASP A 93 15.80 0.63 4.20
N THR A 94 14.64 -0.04 4.19
CA THR A 94 14.54 -1.46 4.52
C THR A 94 14.88 -2.32 3.32
N PRO A 95 15.97 -3.10 3.34
CA PRO A 95 16.34 -3.95 2.20
C PRO A 95 15.40 -5.16 2.08
N VAL A 96 15.17 -5.63 0.86
CA VAL A 96 14.36 -6.83 0.56
C VAL A 96 14.80 -8.04 1.37
N LYS A 97 16.10 -8.21 1.59
CA LYS A 97 16.67 -9.29 2.40
C LYS A 97 16.10 -9.41 3.81
N GLN A 98 15.63 -8.31 4.41
CA GLN A 98 15.02 -8.37 5.76
C GLN A 98 13.67 -9.10 5.76
N ILE A 99 12.98 -9.08 4.65
CA ILE A 99 11.66 -9.71 4.50
C ILE A 99 11.70 -11.01 3.70
N GLU A 100 12.87 -11.45 3.21
CA GLU A 100 13.05 -12.59 2.31
C GLU A 100 12.32 -13.86 2.82
N LYS A 101 12.38 -14.14 4.11
CA LYS A 101 11.74 -15.31 4.72
C LYS A 101 10.20 -15.26 4.73
N TYR A 102 9.61 -14.12 4.41
CA TYR A 102 8.15 -13.92 4.38
C TYR A 102 7.59 -13.85 2.95
N LEU A 103 8.43 -13.77 1.92
CA LEU A 103 8.00 -13.56 0.53
C LEU A 103 7.10 -14.69 0.00
N ASP A 104 7.31 -15.93 0.47
CA ASP A 104 6.45 -17.08 0.13
C ASP A 104 5.13 -17.10 0.92
N LEU A 105 4.93 -16.19 1.86
CA LEU A 105 3.77 -16.15 2.76
C LEU A 105 2.83 -14.99 2.46
N VAL A 106 3.32 -13.96 1.77
CA VAL A 106 2.53 -12.77 1.43
C VAL A 106 2.08 -12.82 -0.03
N ASP A 107 0.96 -12.17 -0.32
CA ASP A 107 0.45 -12.03 -1.69
C ASP A 107 1.09 -10.85 -2.42
N THR A 108 1.50 -9.82 -1.67
CA THR A 108 2.01 -8.56 -2.23
C THR A 108 3.16 -8.02 -1.39
N VAL A 109 4.16 -7.44 -2.02
CA VAL A 109 5.11 -6.53 -1.36
C VAL A 109 4.89 -5.11 -1.86
N LEU A 110 4.62 -4.21 -0.91
CA LEU A 110 4.53 -2.78 -1.16
C LEU A 110 5.91 -2.13 -0.95
N VAL A 111 6.50 -1.67 -2.03
CA VAL A 111 7.74 -0.88 -1.99
C VAL A 111 7.38 0.59 -1.76
N MET A 112 7.68 1.10 -0.57
CA MET A 112 7.57 2.53 -0.32
C MET A 112 8.66 3.28 -1.09
N SER A 113 8.26 4.12 -2.03
CA SER A 113 9.16 5.01 -2.76
C SER A 113 9.28 6.40 -2.15
N VAL A 114 8.65 6.59 -1.00
CA VAL A 114 8.78 7.73 -0.09
C VAL A 114 8.74 7.22 1.35
N TYR A 115 9.14 8.02 2.32
CA TYR A 115 8.88 7.67 3.73
C TYR A 115 7.39 7.78 4.05
N PRO A 116 6.79 6.77 4.73
CA PRO A 116 5.37 6.77 5.05
C PRO A 116 4.97 7.96 5.94
N GLY A 117 3.68 8.34 5.90
CA GLY A 117 3.10 9.32 6.80
C GLY A 117 2.79 10.69 6.20
N LYS A 118 3.20 10.99 4.96
CA LYS A 118 2.88 12.27 4.29
C LYS A 118 2.76 12.07 2.78
N GLY A 119 1.71 12.65 2.20
CA GLY A 119 1.56 12.74 0.74
C GLY A 119 2.47 13.82 0.11
N GLY A 120 2.51 13.85 -1.24
CA GLY A 120 3.17 14.91 -2.01
C GLY A 120 4.71 14.88 -1.96
N GLN A 121 5.31 13.80 -1.51
CA GLN A 121 6.77 13.62 -1.48
C GLN A 121 7.29 13.25 -2.88
N LYS A 122 8.59 13.48 -3.11
CA LYS A 122 9.27 13.07 -4.34
C LYS A 122 9.68 11.61 -4.28
N PHE A 123 9.48 10.91 -5.38
CA PHE A 123 9.93 9.53 -5.57
C PHE A 123 11.43 9.38 -5.29
N ILE A 124 11.79 8.40 -4.48
CA ILE A 124 13.19 8.04 -4.15
C ILE A 124 13.66 7.01 -5.17
N SER A 125 14.47 7.41 -6.14
CA SER A 125 14.88 6.58 -7.29
C SER A 125 15.58 5.27 -6.92
N GLU A 126 16.27 5.24 -5.79
CA GLU A 126 16.98 4.06 -5.30
C GLU A 126 16.05 2.88 -4.99
N THR A 127 14.76 3.15 -4.73
CA THR A 127 13.76 2.11 -4.44
C THR A 127 13.41 1.27 -5.68
N SER A 128 13.65 1.77 -6.89
CA SER A 128 13.46 1.00 -8.13
C SER A 128 14.29 -0.30 -8.16
N LYS A 129 15.44 -0.33 -7.48
CA LYS A 129 16.27 -1.54 -7.37
C LYS A 129 15.58 -2.66 -6.58
N LYS A 130 14.70 -2.30 -5.63
CA LYS A 130 13.92 -3.29 -4.87
C LYS A 130 12.86 -3.94 -5.75
N ILE A 131 12.27 -3.17 -6.68
CA ILE A 131 11.32 -3.70 -7.66
C ILE A 131 12.05 -4.74 -8.55
N GLU A 132 13.25 -4.40 -9.04
CA GLU A 132 14.08 -5.33 -9.83
C GLU A 132 14.42 -6.60 -9.04
N GLU A 133 14.77 -6.47 -7.75
CA GLU A 133 15.09 -7.59 -6.87
C GLU A 133 13.87 -8.49 -6.63
N LEU A 134 12.69 -7.89 -6.36
CA LEU A 134 11.46 -8.60 -6.10
C LEU A 134 10.89 -9.31 -7.36
N ASN A 135 11.16 -8.82 -8.56
CA ASN A 135 10.75 -9.45 -9.81
C ASN A 135 11.33 -10.85 -10.05
N HIS A 136 12.25 -11.31 -9.21
CA HIS A 136 12.76 -12.69 -9.24
C HIS A 136 11.80 -13.70 -8.58
N TYR A 137 10.76 -13.24 -7.88
CA TYR A 137 9.75 -14.05 -7.19
C TYR A 137 8.45 -14.08 -8.01
N SER A 138 8.18 -15.21 -8.67
CA SER A 138 7.15 -15.35 -9.74
C SER A 138 5.71 -15.25 -9.24
N ASP A 139 5.44 -15.57 -7.98
CA ASP A 139 4.07 -15.64 -7.42
C ASP A 139 3.74 -14.43 -6.53
N LEU A 140 4.62 -13.44 -6.49
CA LEU A 140 4.53 -12.25 -5.67
C LEU A 140 4.05 -11.06 -6.52
N LEU A 141 3.03 -10.34 -6.07
CA LEU A 141 2.67 -9.04 -6.64
C LEU A 141 3.55 -7.94 -6.05
N ILE A 142 3.99 -7.03 -6.89
CA ILE A 142 4.79 -5.87 -6.48
C ILE A 142 3.94 -4.62 -6.63
N GLU A 143 3.79 -3.91 -5.53
CA GLU A 143 3.12 -2.62 -5.47
C GLU A 143 4.11 -1.52 -5.11
N VAL A 144 3.89 -0.32 -5.64
CA VAL A 144 4.74 0.85 -5.35
C VAL A 144 3.87 2.02 -4.92
N ASP A 145 4.21 2.60 -3.77
CA ASP A 145 3.55 3.81 -3.26
C ASP A 145 4.56 4.92 -2.96
N GLY A 146 4.22 6.10 -3.45
CA GLY A 146 4.93 7.34 -3.13
C GLY A 146 5.46 8.08 -4.36
N GLY A 147 4.99 9.33 -4.54
CA GLY A 147 5.49 10.23 -5.58
C GLY A 147 5.23 9.79 -7.02
N ILE A 148 4.27 8.88 -7.23
CA ILE A 148 3.87 8.38 -8.56
C ILE A 148 3.09 9.45 -9.32
N ASN A 149 3.56 9.77 -10.51
CA ASN A 149 2.95 10.66 -11.47
C ASN A 149 3.49 10.34 -12.88
N LYS A 150 3.03 11.07 -13.91
CA LYS A 150 3.45 10.85 -15.32
C LYS A 150 4.96 10.94 -15.57
N ASP A 151 5.71 11.65 -14.70
CA ASP A 151 7.15 11.88 -14.87
C ASP A 151 7.98 10.83 -14.09
N THR A 152 7.35 10.08 -13.18
CA THR A 152 8.00 9.09 -12.30
C THR A 152 7.51 7.65 -12.52
N ILE A 153 6.42 7.45 -13.27
CA ILE A 153 5.84 6.11 -13.49
C ILE A 153 6.85 5.11 -14.05
N ASP A 154 7.75 5.55 -14.92
CA ASP A 154 8.81 4.70 -15.49
C ASP A 154 9.79 4.19 -14.42
N MET A 155 9.92 4.89 -13.29
CA MET A 155 10.76 4.44 -12.16
C MET A 155 10.13 3.28 -11.38
N ALA A 156 8.82 3.07 -11.52
CA ALA A 156 8.09 1.94 -10.97
C ALA A 156 7.95 0.78 -11.97
N SER A 157 8.71 0.81 -13.08
CA SER A 157 8.67 -0.25 -14.09
C SER A 157 8.98 -1.61 -13.48
N GLY A 158 8.17 -2.61 -13.80
CA GLY A 158 8.21 -3.95 -13.22
C GLY A 158 7.31 -4.15 -12.00
N ALA A 159 6.65 -3.10 -11.50
CA ALA A 159 5.58 -3.25 -10.53
C ALA A 159 4.27 -3.67 -11.21
N ASP A 160 3.46 -4.48 -10.51
CA ASP A 160 2.13 -4.90 -10.95
C ASP A 160 1.06 -3.86 -10.62
N MET A 161 1.27 -3.09 -9.55
CA MET A 161 0.36 -2.05 -9.07
C MET A 161 1.12 -0.79 -8.66
N VAL A 162 0.49 0.36 -8.83
CA VAL A 162 1.02 1.64 -8.38
C VAL A 162 -0.06 2.44 -7.65
N VAL A 163 0.34 3.10 -6.57
CA VAL A 163 -0.50 4.02 -5.80
C VAL A 163 -0.15 5.46 -6.17
N SER A 164 -1.15 6.23 -6.57
CA SER A 164 -0.98 7.64 -6.92
C SER A 164 -2.03 8.49 -6.22
N GLY A 165 -1.66 9.07 -5.08
CA GLY A 165 -2.53 9.93 -4.28
C GLY A 165 -2.59 11.35 -4.85
N SER A 166 -1.62 12.21 -4.48
CA SER A 166 -1.64 13.64 -4.78
C SER A 166 -1.83 13.94 -6.27
N TYR A 167 -1.14 13.23 -7.16
CA TYR A 167 -1.22 13.47 -8.61
C TYR A 167 -2.63 13.26 -9.16
N VAL A 168 -3.34 12.22 -8.70
CA VAL A 168 -4.72 11.95 -9.13
C VAL A 168 -5.69 12.87 -8.39
N CYS A 169 -5.60 12.96 -7.05
CA CYS A 169 -6.58 13.68 -6.23
C CYS A 169 -6.55 15.22 -6.45
N GLU A 170 -5.41 15.79 -6.84
CA GLU A 170 -5.28 17.22 -7.14
C GLU A 170 -5.58 17.55 -8.63
N SER A 171 -5.80 16.51 -9.47
CA SER A 171 -6.13 16.71 -10.87
C SER A 171 -7.55 17.25 -11.04
N THR A 172 -7.75 18.10 -12.03
CA THR A 172 -9.10 18.54 -12.46
C THR A 172 -9.86 17.45 -13.23
N ASP A 173 -9.17 16.39 -13.69
CA ASP A 173 -9.72 15.28 -14.43
C ASP A 173 -9.05 13.98 -13.93
N TYR A 174 -9.69 13.33 -12.95
CA TYR A 174 -9.18 12.10 -12.32
C TYR A 174 -8.97 10.97 -13.32
N GLU A 175 -9.91 10.79 -14.26
CA GLU A 175 -9.83 9.72 -15.25
C GLU A 175 -8.61 9.87 -16.13
N LYS A 176 -8.39 11.07 -16.65
CA LYS A 176 -7.23 11.38 -17.49
C LYS A 176 -5.91 11.24 -16.75
N ALA A 177 -5.88 11.60 -15.45
CA ALA A 177 -4.70 11.41 -14.61
C ALA A 177 -4.41 9.91 -14.43
N ILE A 178 -5.43 9.09 -14.14
CA ILE A 178 -5.30 7.64 -14.00
C ILE A 178 -4.85 6.99 -15.31
N GLU A 179 -5.50 7.34 -16.44
CA GLU A 179 -5.11 6.82 -17.76
C GLU A 179 -3.65 7.12 -18.12
N SER A 180 -3.13 8.27 -17.69
CA SER A 180 -1.72 8.63 -17.94
C SER A 180 -0.71 7.78 -17.17
N LEU A 181 -1.15 6.98 -16.20
CA LEU A 181 -0.34 6.07 -15.41
C LEU A 181 -0.47 4.59 -15.86
N LYS A 182 -1.45 4.30 -16.73
CA LYS A 182 -1.63 2.97 -17.32
C LYS A 182 -0.81 2.86 -18.61
N ASN A 183 0.16 2.00 -18.63
CA ASN A 183 0.98 1.66 -19.79
C ASN A 183 0.42 0.42 -20.51
#